data_f97ecd013b86c16532cc2d26b006b87a
#
_entry.id   f97ecd013b86c16532cc2d26b006b87a
#
_cell.length_a   1.000
_cell.length_b   1.000
_cell.length_c   1.000
_cell.angle_alpha   90.00
_cell.angle_beta   90.00
_cell.angle_gamma   90.00
#
_symmetry.space_group_name_H-M   'P 1'
#
loop_
_entity.id
_entity.type
_entity.pdbx_description
1 polymer ?
#
loop_
_entity_poly.entity_id
_entity_poly.type
_entity_poly.pdbx_seq_one_letter_code
_entity_poly.pdbx_strand_id
1 'polypeptide(L)'
;MRDKITVIGSLNYDVILKIARLPEMGETFHADDVAFSAGGKGANQAVQAAKLGVPTYMVGCVGEDANGEILISEAKKYGVHTEYIRKVQEPTGMGVVNALQDGSVFAVIVKGANYAVTKEDIDHAEDLLKESAIVILQMEIPQEINMYAIDKAKEAGCKVLLNAAPAADIPEEYLKKVDILVVNEVEAAYYLHSEIDTIEKAKEGALQMSGELCNACIFTLGKEGSVVAQNGEVAFIPSKKVDAVESTGAGDSFIGATGYALIHGMDLVKACEFATGCSAIT
;
A
#
# COMPACT_ATOMS: atom_id res chain seq x y z
N MET A 1 -16.12 6.96 -19.42
CA MET A 1 -15.98 5.99 -18.30
C MET A 1 -14.68 6.35 -17.61
N ARG A 2 -14.63 6.42 -16.31
CA ARG A 2 -13.39 6.71 -15.58
C ARG A 2 -12.52 5.45 -15.63
N ASP A 3 -11.27 5.59 -16.02
CA ASP A 3 -10.34 4.48 -16.27
C ASP A 3 -8.95 4.69 -15.65
N LYS A 4 -8.81 5.72 -14.80
CA LYS A 4 -7.56 6.07 -14.14
C LYS A 4 -7.52 5.58 -12.70
N ILE A 5 -6.32 5.26 -12.21
CA ILE A 5 -6.00 5.09 -10.80
C ILE A 5 -5.17 6.28 -10.35
N THR A 6 -5.56 6.90 -9.25
CA THR A 6 -4.73 7.85 -8.51
C THR A 6 -4.25 7.19 -7.23
N VAL A 7 -2.95 7.11 -7.04
CA VAL A 7 -2.33 6.66 -5.78
C VAL A 7 -1.83 7.89 -5.05
N ILE A 8 -2.30 8.09 -3.82
CA ILE A 8 -1.85 9.16 -2.94
C ILE A 8 -1.11 8.50 -1.79
N GLY A 9 0.20 8.72 -1.68
CA GLY A 9 0.97 7.95 -0.69
C GLY A 9 2.47 8.19 -0.74
N SER A 10 3.20 7.22 -0.20
CA SER A 10 4.64 7.28 0.05
C SER A 10 5.49 6.89 -1.15
N LEU A 11 6.68 7.50 -1.19
CA LEU A 11 7.82 7.12 -2.03
C LEU A 11 9.04 7.01 -1.13
N ASN A 12 9.68 5.84 -1.09
CA ASN A 12 10.86 5.58 -0.26
C ASN A 12 12.03 5.09 -1.10
N TYR A 13 13.23 5.51 -0.73
CA TYR A 13 14.47 4.93 -1.23
C TYR A 13 14.99 3.95 -0.17
N ASP A 14 14.85 2.66 -0.45
CA ASP A 14 15.12 1.62 0.54
C ASP A 14 16.59 1.18 0.48
N VAL A 15 17.22 1.08 1.64
CA VAL A 15 18.56 0.51 1.87
C VAL A 15 18.40 -0.84 2.54
N ILE A 16 18.73 -1.90 1.84
CA ILE A 16 18.60 -3.28 2.33
C ILE A 16 19.97 -3.79 2.74
N LEU A 17 20.20 -3.94 4.03
CA LEU A 17 21.42 -4.49 4.61
C LEU A 17 21.23 -5.98 4.85
N LYS A 18 22.13 -6.81 4.29
CA LYS A 18 22.22 -8.23 4.66
C LYS A 18 23.15 -8.36 5.84
N ILE A 19 22.64 -8.88 6.94
CA ILE A 19 23.36 -9.02 8.20
C ILE A 19 23.19 -10.42 8.79
N ALA A 20 24.22 -10.92 9.44
CA ALA A 20 24.17 -12.23 10.09
C ALA A 20 23.28 -12.24 11.35
N ARG A 21 23.23 -11.13 12.07
CA ARG A 21 22.40 -10.92 13.27
C ARG A 21 22.19 -9.42 13.51
N LEU A 22 21.29 -9.05 14.38
CA LEU A 22 21.16 -7.66 14.85
C LEU A 22 22.37 -7.31 15.75
N PRO A 23 22.91 -6.08 15.65
CA PRO A 23 23.97 -5.60 16.54
C PRO A 23 23.45 -5.44 17.97
N GLU A 24 24.37 -5.58 18.93
CA GLU A 24 24.09 -5.26 20.34
C GLU A 24 24.20 -3.75 20.58
N MET A 25 23.65 -3.30 21.72
CA MET A 25 23.73 -1.89 22.10
C MET A 25 25.20 -1.43 22.26
N GLY A 26 25.59 -0.41 21.51
CA GLY A 26 26.95 0.12 21.52
C GLY A 26 27.93 -0.60 20.57
N GLU A 27 27.49 -1.63 19.89
CA GLU A 27 28.33 -2.39 18.96
C GLU A 27 28.40 -1.69 17.58
N THR A 28 29.58 -1.69 16.97
CA THR A 28 29.76 -1.42 15.54
C THR A 28 29.79 -2.75 14.81
N PHE A 29 28.80 -3.01 13.97
CA PHE A 29 28.64 -4.29 13.28
C PHE A 29 28.79 -4.10 11.76
N HIS A 30 29.42 -5.07 11.07
CA HIS A 30 29.57 -5.04 9.63
C HIS A 30 28.42 -5.78 8.96
N ALA A 31 27.79 -5.13 7.98
CA ALA A 31 26.87 -5.82 7.07
C ALA A 31 27.66 -6.66 6.06
N ASP A 32 27.09 -7.79 5.64
CA ASP A 32 27.67 -8.68 4.65
C ASP A 32 27.50 -8.12 3.23
N ASP A 33 26.38 -7.41 2.97
CA ASP A 33 26.04 -6.85 1.66
C ASP A 33 25.04 -5.70 1.81
N VAL A 34 24.92 -4.89 0.76
CA VAL A 34 23.93 -3.80 0.67
C VAL A 34 23.27 -3.79 -0.70
N ALA A 35 21.94 -3.66 -0.71
CA ALA A 35 21.18 -3.38 -1.92
C ALA A 35 20.37 -2.09 -1.75
N PHE A 36 20.04 -1.47 -2.88
CA PHE A 36 19.21 -0.27 -2.92
C PHE A 36 18.02 -0.53 -3.80
N SER A 37 16.84 -0.08 -3.38
CA SER A 37 15.59 -0.27 -4.13
C SER A 37 14.72 0.97 -4.07
N ALA A 38 14.05 1.25 -5.17
CA ALA A 38 12.89 2.13 -5.14
C ALA A 38 11.76 1.38 -4.43
N GLY A 39 11.12 2.04 -3.47
CA GLY A 39 10.08 1.47 -2.64
C GLY A 39 9.09 2.54 -2.14
N GLY A 40 8.47 2.27 -1.00
CA GLY A 40 7.32 3.00 -0.49
C GLY A 40 6.01 2.39 -0.99
N LYS A 41 5.08 2.15 -0.08
CA LYS A 41 3.81 1.47 -0.39
C LYS A 41 3.05 2.16 -1.54
N GLY A 42 2.99 3.50 -1.53
CA GLY A 42 2.34 4.26 -2.59
C GLY A 42 2.98 4.01 -3.95
N ALA A 43 4.30 4.15 -4.04
CA ALA A 43 5.02 3.96 -5.30
C ALA A 43 4.90 2.51 -5.82
N ASN A 44 5.04 1.51 -4.94
CA ASN A 44 4.92 0.10 -5.31
C ASN A 44 3.53 -0.23 -5.89
N GLN A 45 2.47 0.26 -5.23
CA GLN A 45 1.09 0.06 -5.66
C GLN A 45 0.80 0.76 -6.99
N ALA A 46 1.32 1.98 -7.18
CA ALA A 46 1.22 2.71 -8.44
C ALA A 46 1.95 1.99 -9.59
N VAL A 47 3.19 1.55 -9.34
CA VAL A 47 3.99 0.79 -10.32
C VAL A 47 3.28 -0.49 -10.73
N GLN A 48 2.70 -1.23 -9.79
CA GLN A 48 1.99 -2.46 -10.12
C GLN A 48 0.75 -2.20 -10.99
N ALA A 49 -0.06 -1.20 -10.67
CA ALA A 49 -1.22 -0.84 -11.48
C ALA A 49 -0.81 -0.38 -12.90
N ALA A 50 0.24 0.43 -13.00
CA ALA A 50 0.78 0.89 -14.28
C ALA A 50 1.35 -0.25 -15.13
N LYS A 51 2.09 -1.20 -14.55
CA LYS A 51 2.59 -2.40 -15.24
C LYS A 51 1.47 -3.25 -15.84
N LEU A 52 0.29 -3.25 -15.24
CA LEU A 52 -0.89 -3.95 -15.75
C LEU A 52 -1.61 -3.15 -16.86
N GLY A 53 -1.18 -1.91 -17.14
CA GLY A 53 -1.66 -1.12 -18.27
C GLY A 53 -2.77 -0.11 -17.93
N VAL A 54 -3.03 0.16 -16.64
CA VAL A 54 -3.94 1.23 -16.23
C VAL A 54 -3.22 2.58 -16.22
N PRO A 55 -3.78 3.66 -16.79
CA PRO A 55 -3.27 5.01 -16.56
C PRO A 55 -3.24 5.33 -15.07
N THR A 56 -2.04 5.36 -14.49
CA THR A 56 -1.82 5.48 -13.05
C THR A 56 -1.03 6.73 -12.74
N TYR A 57 -1.54 7.50 -11.79
CA TYR A 57 -0.97 8.77 -11.35
C TYR A 57 -0.55 8.66 -9.89
N MET A 58 0.63 9.21 -9.58
CA MET A 58 1.15 9.26 -8.22
C MET A 58 1.10 10.70 -7.69
N VAL A 59 0.43 10.89 -6.54
CA VAL A 59 0.42 12.12 -5.75
C VAL A 59 1.23 11.88 -4.49
N GLY A 60 2.24 12.70 -4.25
CA GLY A 60 3.13 12.54 -3.10
C GLY A 60 4.27 13.52 -3.11
N CYS A 61 5.24 13.33 -2.23
CA CYS A 61 6.42 14.19 -2.14
C CYS A 61 7.71 13.38 -2.11
N VAL A 62 8.76 13.94 -2.72
CA VAL A 62 10.15 13.50 -2.60
C VAL A 62 11.04 14.68 -2.26
N GLY A 63 12.23 14.43 -1.74
CA GLY A 63 13.22 15.47 -1.49
C GLY A 63 13.81 16.06 -2.77
N GLU A 64 14.32 17.29 -2.68
CA GLU A 64 15.20 17.89 -3.69
C GLU A 64 16.59 17.27 -3.62
N ASP A 65 16.68 15.93 -3.69
CA ASP A 65 17.89 15.14 -3.55
C ASP A 65 17.99 14.06 -4.64
N ALA A 66 19.16 13.39 -4.69
CA ALA A 66 19.42 12.35 -5.68
C ALA A 66 18.45 11.16 -5.56
N ASN A 67 18.02 10.81 -4.35
CA ASN A 67 17.09 9.72 -4.12
C ASN A 67 15.72 10.04 -4.68
N GLY A 68 15.24 11.28 -4.52
CA GLY A 68 13.97 11.75 -5.10
C GLY A 68 13.98 11.68 -6.63
N GLU A 69 15.09 12.07 -7.27
CA GLU A 69 15.23 11.96 -8.74
C GLU A 69 15.18 10.50 -9.21
N ILE A 70 15.85 9.59 -8.47
CA ILE A 70 15.83 8.16 -8.76
C ILE A 70 14.39 7.62 -8.68
N LEU A 71 13.66 7.94 -7.60
CA LEU A 71 12.28 7.46 -7.40
C LEU A 71 11.33 7.94 -8.51
N ILE A 72 11.42 9.22 -8.89
CA ILE A 72 10.62 9.77 -10.01
C ILE A 72 10.97 9.06 -11.32
N SER A 73 12.27 8.84 -11.58
CA SER A 73 12.74 8.19 -12.79
C SER A 73 12.27 6.73 -12.87
N GLU A 74 12.38 5.98 -11.78
CA GLU A 74 11.91 4.59 -11.73
C GLU A 74 10.38 4.49 -11.88
N ALA A 75 9.60 5.35 -11.22
CA ALA A 75 8.17 5.39 -11.40
C ALA A 75 7.77 5.65 -12.87
N LYS A 76 8.40 6.62 -13.53
CA LYS A 76 8.22 6.92 -14.96
C LYS A 76 8.55 5.73 -15.87
N LYS A 77 9.65 5.04 -15.59
CA LYS A 77 10.09 3.86 -16.36
C LYS A 77 9.03 2.76 -16.41
N TYR A 78 8.24 2.62 -15.34
CA TYR A 78 7.13 1.69 -15.25
C TYR A 78 5.77 2.26 -15.72
N GLY A 79 5.75 3.46 -16.28
CA GLY A 79 4.56 4.07 -16.85
C GLY A 79 3.68 4.83 -15.84
N VAL A 80 4.17 5.11 -14.64
CA VAL A 80 3.46 5.96 -13.67
C VAL A 80 3.59 7.42 -14.08
N HIS A 81 2.48 8.14 -14.13
CA HIS A 81 2.43 9.58 -14.29
C HIS A 81 2.87 10.27 -12.99
N THR A 82 3.90 11.11 -13.06
CA THR A 82 4.60 11.67 -11.90
C THR A 82 4.49 13.18 -11.76
N GLU A 83 3.65 13.82 -12.55
CA GLU A 83 3.47 15.28 -12.58
C GLU A 83 2.87 15.85 -11.28
N TYR A 84 2.28 15.00 -10.45
CA TYR A 84 1.75 15.35 -9.13
C TYR A 84 2.68 14.95 -7.98
N ILE A 85 3.93 14.56 -8.27
CA ILE A 85 4.97 14.35 -7.26
C ILE A 85 5.69 15.67 -7.05
N ARG A 86 5.50 16.27 -5.88
CA ARG A 86 6.14 17.54 -5.51
C ARG A 86 7.52 17.29 -4.89
N LYS A 87 8.50 18.12 -5.25
CA LYS A 87 9.81 18.16 -4.60
C LYS A 87 9.80 19.14 -3.44
N VAL A 88 10.41 18.74 -2.32
CA VAL A 88 10.45 19.50 -1.07
C VAL A 88 11.86 19.54 -0.48
N GLN A 89 12.09 20.41 0.52
CA GLN A 89 13.39 20.56 1.17
C GLN A 89 13.73 19.42 2.14
N GLU A 90 12.69 18.74 2.66
CA GLU A 90 12.87 17.54 3.50
C GLU A 90 13.53 16.44 2.69
N PRO A 91 14.43 15.62 3.30
CA PRO A 91 15.05 14.51 2.60
C PRO A 91 14.00 13.50 2.12
N THR A 92 14.26 12.87 1.00
CA THR A 92 13.40 11.77 0.49
C THR A 92 13.18 10.71 1.57
N GLY A 93 11.96 10.17 1.66
CA GLY A 93 11.62 9.07 2.55
C GLY A 93 12.53 7.86 2.32
N MET A 94 12.88 7.13 3.37
CA MET A 94 13.83 6.03 3.29
C MET A 94 13.39 4.86 4.19
N GLY A 95 13.53 3.65 3.68
CA GLY A 95 13.49 2.44 4.47
C GLY A 95 14.91 1.92 4.71
N VAL A 96 15.27 1.64 5.97
CA VAL A 96 16.48 0.90 6.31
C VAL A 96 16.06 -0.48 6.76
N VAL A 97 16.26 -1.46 5.88
CA VAL A 97 15.81 -2.84 6.05
C VAL A 97 17.01 -3.71 6.39
N ASN A 98 16.96 -4.37 7.53
CA ASN A 98 17.95 -5.37 7.93
C ASN A 98 17.38 -6.76 7.64
N ALA A 99 17.92 -7.44 6.64
CA ALA A 99 17.54 -8.80 6.26
C ALA A 99 18.53 -9.80 6.89
N LEU A 100 18.03 -10.70 7.72
CA LEU A 100 18.83 -11.70 8.42
C LEU A 100 18.86 -13.00 7.62
N GLN A 101 19.88 -13.84 7.90
CA GLN A 101 20.08 -15.12 7.21
C GLN A 101 18.95 -16.13 7.46
N ASP A 102 18.21 -16.00 8.55
CA ASP A 102 17.05 -16.86 8.87
C ASP A 102 15.75 -16.40 8.16
N GLY A 103 15.83 -15.34 7.34
CA GLY A 103 14.70 -14.77 6.63
C GLY A 103 13.90 -13.75 7.44
N SER A 104 14.29 -13.48 8.69
CA SER A 104 13.65 -12.40 9.47
C SER A 104 14.09 -11.02 8.98
N VAL A 105 13.21 -10.04 9.13
CA VAL A 105 13.42 -8.65 8.69
C VAL A 105 13.16 -7.69 9.83
N PHE A 106 14.05 -6.73 10.00
CA PHE A 106 13.87 -5.58 10.88
C PHE A 106 14.03 -4.29 10.05
N ALA A 107 12.99 -3.46 10.03
CA ALA A 107 12.97 -2.24 9.23
C ALA A 107 12.75 -0.99 10.09
N VAL A 108 13.43 0.08 9.72
CA VAL A 108 13.21 1.43 10.26
C VAL A 108 12.87 2.35 9.10
N ILE A 109 11.76 3.06 9.22
CA ILE A 109 11.29 3.98 8.18
C ILE A 109 11.57 5.43 8.58
N VAL A 110 12.25 6.16 7.71
CA VAL A 110 12.43 7.61 7.80
C VAL A 110 11.33 8.27 6.98
N LYS A 111 10.44 8.98 7.65
CA LYS A 111 9.25 9.62 7.05
C LYS A 111 9.63 10.61 5.93
N GLY A 112 10.59 11.49 6.21
CA GLY A 112 11.12 12.46 5.25
C GLY A 112 10.03 13.23 4.51
N ALA A 113 10.22 13.43 3.21
CA ALA A 113 9.32 14.13 2.31
C ALA A 113 7.88 13.58 2.27
N ASN A 114 7.67 12.29 2.61
CA ASN A 114 6.31 11.73 2.68
C ASN A 114 5.43 12.46 3.70
N TYR A 115 6.03 13.01 4.74
CA TYR A 115 5.29 13.78 5.76
C TYR A 115 5.18 15.28 5.43
N ALA A 116 5.69 15.72 4.28
CA ALA A 116 5.50 17.06 3.74
C ALA A 116 4.33 17.13 2.74
N VAL A 117 3.61 16.04 2.49
CA VAL A 117 2.36 16.07 1.70
C VAL A 117 1.33 16.91 2.43
N THR A 118 0.68 17.82 1.70
CA THR A 118 -0.27 18.80 2.24
C THR A 118 -1.64 18.69 1.56
N LYS A 119 -2.62 19.43 2.07
CA LYS A 119 -3.95 19.54 1.46
C LYS A 119 -3.88 20.17 0.07
N GLU A 120 -2.97 21.11 -0.12
CA GLU A 120 -2.74 21.78 -1.39
C GLU A 120 -2.27 20.80 -2.49
N ASP A 121 -1.52 19.75 -2.14
CA ASP A 121 -1.14 18.71 -3.08
C ASP A 121 -2.37 17.92 -3.55
N ILE A 122 -3.31 17.65 -2.65
CA ILE A 122 -4.57 16.99 -2.97
C ILE A 122 -5.48 17.89 -3.81
N ASP A 123 -5.59 19.17 -3.45
CA ASP A 123 -6.37 20.16 -4.19
C ASP A 123 -5.81 20.37 -5.60
N HIS A 124 -4.48 20.35 -5.76
CA HIS A 124 -3.84 20.42 -7.09
C HIS A 124 -4.22 19.21 -7.97
N ALA A 125 -4.53 18.07 -7.38
CA ALA A 125 -4.97 16.86 -8.08
C ALA A 125 -6.51 16.78 -8.26
N GLU A 126 -7.29 17.80 -7.92
CA GLU A 126 -8.77 17.76 -7.93
C GLU A 126 -9.34 17.34 -9.30
N ASP A 127 -8.84 17.89 -10.40
CA ASP A 127 -9.33 17.53 -11.74
C ASP A 127 -8.94 16.11 -12.10
N LEU A 128 -7.76 15.64 -11.68
CA LEU A 128 -7.36 14.24 -11.82
C LEU A 128 -8.30 13.31 -11.04
N LEU A 129 -8.67 13.66 -9.80
CA LEU A 129 -9.62 12.89 -9.00
C LEU A 129 -10.97 12.75 -9.70
N LYS A 130 -11.48 13.81 -10.33
CA LYS A 130 -12.74 13.77 -11.10
C LYS A 130 -12.68 12.76 -12.28
N GLU A 131 -11.51 12.48 -12.80
CA GLU A 131 -11.29 11.53 -13.90
C GLU A 131 -10.92 10.13 -13.42
N SER A 132 -10.58 9.96 -12.13
CA SER A 132 -10.16 8.69 -11.56
C SER A 132 -11.34 7.82 -11.16
N ALA A 133 -11.22 6.51 -11.44
CA ALA A 133 -12.17 5.50 -10.99
C ALA A 133 -11.91 5.11 -9.55
N ILE A 134 -10.63 5.00 -9.19
CA ILE A 134 -10.18 4.51 -7.87
C ILE A 134 -9.07 5.42 -7.37
N VAL A 135 -9.14 5.75 -6.08
CA VAL A 135 -8.05 6.33 -5.30
C VAL A 135 -7.52 5.28 -4.34
N ILE A 136 -6.21 5.06 -4.36
CA ILE A 136 -5.51 4.12 -3.46
C ILE A 136 -4.72 4.92 -2.43
N LEU A 137 -4.87 4.57 -1.16
CA LEU A 137 -4.25 5.23 -0.01
C LEU A 137 -3.52 4.20 0.87
N GLN A 138 -2.51 4.65 1.63
CA GLN A 138 -1.80 3.87 2.64
C GLN A 138 -1.51 4.76 3.85
N MET A 139 -0.96 4.17 4.94
CA MET A 139 -0.76 4.88 6.20
C MET A 139 0.67 5.42 6.38
N GLU A 140 1.37 5.76 5.28
CA GLU A 140 2.75 6.26 5.30
C GLU A 140 2.88 7.77 5.02
N ILE A 141 1.76 8.50 4.95
CA ILE A 141 1.68 9.97 4.90
C ILE A 141 0.92 10.49 6.13
N PRO A 142 0.89 11.80 6.41
CA PRO A 142 0.12 12.33 7.54
C PRO A 142 -1.33 11.89 7.51
N GLN A 143 -1.86 11.44 8.64
CA GLN A 143 -3.22 10.90 8.71
C GLN A 143 -4.29 11.93 8.36
N GLU A 144 -4.12 13.19 8.78
CA GLU A 144 -5.01 14.27 8.42
C GLU A 144 -5.08 14.51 6.90
N ILE A 145 -4.01 14.19 6.17
CA ILE A 145 -3.99 14.27 4.70
C ILE A 145 -4.71 13.07 4.09
N ASN A 146 -4.55 11.87 4.66
CA ASN A 146 -5.35 10.71 4.25
C ASN A 146 -6.85 10.97 4.43
N MET A 147 -7.26 11.51 5.57
CA MET A 147 -8.65 11.87 5.83
C MET A 147 -9.17 12.89 4.81
N TYR A 148 -8.39 13.94 4.55
CA TYR A 148 -8.73 14.95 3.54
C TYR A 148 -8.82 14.35 2.14
N ALA A 149 -7.89 13.46 1.77
CA ALA A 149 -7.89 12.77 0.49
C ALA A 149 -9.11 11.84 0.32
N ILE A 150 -9.54 11.16 1.40
CA ILE A 150 -10.77 10.35 1.39
C ILE A 150 -11.96 11.25 1.07
N ASP A 151 -12.11 12.40 1.74
CA ASP A 151 -13.21 13.31 1.50
C ASP A 151 -13.22 13.82 0.05
N LYS A 152 -12.08 14.29 -0.46
CA LYS A 152 -11.95 14.76 -1.84
C LYS A 152 -12.21 13.67 -2.87
N ALA A 153 -11.74 12.44 -2.64
CA ALA A 153 -12.01 11.32 -3.51
C ALA A 153 -13.52 10.98 -3.55
N LYS A 154 -14.19 10.99 -2.39
CA LYS A 154 -15.65 10.74 -2.32
C LYS A 154 -16.44 11.88 -2.96
N GLU A 155 -16.09 13.14 -2.74
CA GLU A 155 -16.68 14.30 -3.42
C GLU A 155 -16.54 14.20 -4.95
N ALA A 156 -15.35 13.76 -5.42
CA ALA A 156 -15.11 13.51 -6.84
C ALA A 156 -15.84 12.26 -7.37
N GLY A 157 -16.42 11.43 -6.52
CA GLY A 157 -17.14 10.19 -6.87
C GLY A 157 -16.20 9.01 -7.21
N CYS A 158 -14.99 9.00 -6.70
CA CYS A 158 -14.07 7.87 -6.78
C CYS A 158 -14.45 6.76 -5.81
N LYS A 159 -14.06 5.53 -6.13
CA LYS A 159 -13.92 4.49 -5.10
C LYS A 159 -12.63 4.71 -4.32
N VAL A 160 -12.67 4.53 -3.02
CA VAL A 160 -11.51 4.59 -2.13
C VAL A 160 -11.11 3.19 -1.71
N LEU A 161 -9.89 2.79 -2.07
CA LEU A 161 -9.22 1.60 -1.59
C LEU A 161 -8.15 2.04 -0.60
N LEU A 162 -8.30 1.71 0.67
CA LEU A 162 -7.34 2.02 1.71
C LEU A 162 -6.60 0.75 2.15
N ASN A 163 -5.30 0.72 1.92
CA ASN A 163 -4.41 -0.22 2.58
C ASN A 163 -4.00 0.36 3.94
N ALA A 164 -4.58 -0.13 5.01
CA ALA A 164 -4.37 0.41 6.36
C ALA A 164 -3.02 -0.02 6.98
N ALA A 165 -1.97 0.02 6.19
CA ALA A 165 -0.60 -0.36 6.51
C ALA A 165 0.37 0.84 6.48
N PRO A 166 1.24 1.03 7.50
CA PRO A 166 1.21 0.35 8.81
C PRO A 166 -0.03 0.73 9.62
N ALA A 167 -0.42 -0.13 10.57
CA ALA A 167 -1.57 0.12 11.44
C ALA A 167 -1.45 1.46 12.18
N ALA A 168 -2.50 2.25 12.14
CA ALA A 168 -2.60 3.52 12.84
C ALA A 168 -4.07 3.89 13.05
N ASP A 169 -4.35 4.77 14.02
CA ASP A 169 -5.70 5.20 14.33
C ASP A 169 -6.32 5.99 13.18
N ILE A 170 -7.49 5.59 12.74
CA ILE A 170 -8.34 6.31 11.80
C ILE A 170 -9.72 6.48 12.46
N PRO A 171 -10.27 7.71 12.51
CA PRO A 171 -11.62 7.88 13.02
C PRO A 171 -12.63 7.03 12.23
N GLU A 172 -13.54 6.37 12.94
CA GLU A 172 -14.52 5.44 12.35
C GLU A 172 -15.36 6.09 11.23
N GLU A 173 -15.66 7.37 11.37
CA GLU A 173 -16.38 8.13 10.34
C GLU A 173 -15.67 8.18 8.99
N TYR A 174 -14.32 8.10 8.96
CA TYR A 174 -13.54 8.03 7.73
C TYR A 174 -13.44 6.60 7.21
N LEU A 175 -13.28 5.62 8.09
CA LEU A 175 -13.32 4.20 7.69
C LEU A 175 -14.65 3.87 6.99
N LYS A 176 -15.77 4.40 7.46
CA LYS A 176 -17.10 4.23 6.84
C LYS A 176 -17.24 4.84 5.44
N LYS A 177 -16.36 5.79 5.07
CA LYS A 177 -16.30 6.35 3.72
C LYS A 177 -15.46 5.49 2.76
N VAL A 178 -14.63 4.59 3.30
CA VAL A 178 -13.77 3.70 2.50
C VAL A 178 -14.61 2.62 1.83
N ASP A 179 -14.44 2.45 0.53
CA ASP A 179 -15.16 1.42 -0.21
C ASP A 179 -14.55 0.03 0.00
N ILE A 180 -13.22 -0.04 0.07
CA ILE A 180 -12.48 -1.29 0.28
C ILE A 180 -11.33 -1.02 1.26
N LEU A 181 -11.38 -1.67 2.41
CA LEU A 181 -10.32 -1.66 3.41
C LEU A 181 -9.47 -2.92 3.27
N VAL A 182 -8.16 -2.76 3.16
CA VAL A 182 -7.22 -3.88 3.06
C VAL A 182 -6.26 -3.85 4.24
N VAL A 183 -6.18 -4.96 4.95
CA VAL A 183 -5.34 -5.17 6.13
C VAL A 183 -4.65 -6.54 6.06
N ASN A 184 -3.49 -6.69 6.70
CA ASN A 184 -2.92 -8.00 6.99
C ASN A 184 -3.35 -8.47 8.40
N GLU A 185 -2.84 -9.62 8.86
CA GLU A 185 -3.16 -10.19 10.17
C GLU A 185 -2.84 -9.25 11.31
N VAL A 186 -1.70 -8.55 11.23
CA VAL A 186 -1.23 -7.63 12.30
C VAL A 186 -2.11 -6.39 12.34
N GLU A 187 -2.42 -5.81 11.20
CA GLU A 187 -3.27 -4.64 11.07
C GLU A 187 -4.73 -4.96 11.46
N ALA A 188 -5.22 -6.13 11.04
CA ALA A 188 -6.54 -6.59 11.44
C ALA A 188 -6.64 -6.78 12.97
N ALA A 189 -5.61 -7.37 13.59
CA ALA A 189 -5.55 -7.53 15.04
C ALA A 189 -5.55 -6.18 15.77
N TYR A 190 -4.90 -5.16 15.18
CA TYR A 190 -4.92 -3.80 15.72
C TYR A 190 -6.32 -3.21 15.76
N TYR A 191 -7.08 -3.25 14.67
CA TYR A 191 -8.43 -2.66 14.59
C TYR A 191 -9.48 -3.47 15.36
N LEU A 192 -9.33 -4.79 15.43
CA LEU A 192 -10.29 -5.68 16.10
C LEU A 192 -9.95 -5.92 17.58
N HIS A 193 -8.76 -5.49 18.04
CA HIS A 193 -8.24 -5.79 19.38
C HIS A 193 -8.26 -7.30 19.69
N SER A 194 -8.01 -8.13 18.69
CA SER A 194 -8.07 -9.58 18.75
C SER A 194 -7.06 -10.22 17.79
N GLU A 195 -6.43 -11.31 18.20
CA GLU A 195 -5.48 -12.03 17.34
C GLU A 195 -6.16 -12.69 16.14
N ILE A 196 -5.52 -12.58 14.99
CA ILE A 196 -5.94 -13.21 13.74
C ILE A 196 -4.88 -14.26 13.37
N ASP A 197 -5.02 -15.46 13.91
CA ASP A 197 -4.06 -16.56 13.79
C ASP A 197 -4.60 -17.79 12.99
N THR A 198 -5.88 -17.71 12.57
CA THR A 198 -6.53 -18.74 11.76
C THR A 198 -7.38 -18.12 10.67
N ILE A 199 -7.63 -18.93 9.60
CA ILE A 199 -8.51 -18.51 8.50
C ILE A 199 -9.94 -18.25 9.01
N GLU A 200 -10.41 -19.02 9.97
CA GLU A 200 -11.75 -18.85 10.58
C GLU A 200 -11.84 -17.51 11.30
N LYS A 201 -10.88 -17.15 12.14
CA LYS A 201 -10.84 -15.82 12.77
C LYS A 201 -10.72 -14.69 11.76
N ALA A 202 -9.93 -14.90 10.68
CA ALA A 202 -9.85 -13.93 9.59
C ALA A 202 -11.20 -13.72 8.89
N LYS A 203 -11.99 -14.78 8.66
CA LYS A 203 -13.34 -14.68 8.11
C LYS A 203 -14.30 -13.94 9.03
N GLU A 204 -14.30 -14.28 10.32
CA GLU A 204 -15.12 -13.60 11.32
C GLU A 204 -14.77 -12.12 11.44
N GLY A 205 -13.47 -11.81 11.55
CA GLY A 205 -12.98 -10.43 11.63
C GLY A 205 -13.27 -9.62 10.37
N ALA A 206 -13.11 -10.20 9.18
CA ALA A 206 -13.41 -9.51 7.92
C ALA A 206 -14.93 -9.20 7.79
N LEU A 207 -15.79 -10.14 8.21
CA LEU A 207 -17.25 -9.91 8.27
C LEU A 207 -17.59 -8.79 9.25
N GLN A 208 -17.00 -8.80 10.45
CA GLN A 208 -17.20 -7.76 11.44
C GLN A 208 -16.79 -6.40 10.89
N MET A 209 -15.55 -6.27 10.37
CA MET A 209 -15.05 -5.00 9.84
C MET A 209 -15.88 -4.48 8.66
N SER A 210 -16.30 -5.36 7.74
CA SER A 210 -17.13 -4.97 6.59
C SER A 210 -18.55 -4.59 6.98
N GLY A 211 -19.05 -5.04 8.14
CA GLY A 211 -20.36 -4.66 8.67
C GLY A 211 -20.35 -3.38 9.50
N GLU A 212 -19.25 -3.11 10.20
CA GLU A 212 -19.16 -2.05 11.21
C GLU A 212 -18.32 -0.85 10.74
N LEU A 213 -17.22 -1.08 10.04
CA LEU A 213 -16.19 -0.08 9.77
C LEU A 213 -16.08 0.36 8.31
N CYS A 214 -16.40 -0.49 7.33
CA CYS A 214 -16.24 -0.19 5.90
C CYS A 214 -17.26 -0.93 5.05
N ASN A 215 -17.28 -0.64 3.73
CA ASN A 215 -18.24 -1.32 2.82
C ASN A 215 -17.78 -2.72 2.39
N ALA A 216 -16.48 -2.92 2.27
CA ALA A 216 -15.86 -4.22 2.00
C ALA A 216 -14.50 -4.30 2.67
N CYS A 217 -14.12 -5.50 3.10
CA CYS A 217 -12.85 -5.72 3.78
C CYS A 217 -12.09 -6.90 3.14
N ILE A 218 -10.78 -6.73 2.98
CA ILE A 218 -9.87 -7.76 2.51
C ILE A 218 -8.80 -7.97 3.58
N PHE A 219 -8.66 -9.21 4.06
CA PHE A 219 -7.53 -9.62 4.90
C PHE A 219 -6.54 -10.38 4.06
N THR A 220 -5.31 -9.89 3.94
CA THR A 220 -4.20 -10.63 3.34
C THR A 220 -3.54 -11.50 4.41
N LEU A 221 -3.37 -12.79 4.13
CA LEU A 221 -2.88 -13.81 5.07
C LEU A 221 -1.57 -14.44 4.58
N GLY A 222 -0.72 -13.63 3.98
CA GLY A 222 0.58 -14.06 3.46
C GLY A 222 0.47 -15.31 2.58
N LYS A 223 1.17 -16.38 2.95
CA LYS A 223 1.21 -17.64 2.21
C LYS A 223 -0.11 -18.43 2.23
N GLU A 224 -1.02 -18.12 3.12
CA GLU A 224 -2.33 -18.78 3.17
C GLU A 224 -3.28 -18.24 2.09
N GLY A 225 -3.15 -16.96 1.71
CA GLY A 225 -4.00 -16.33 0.70
C GLY A 225 -4.69 -15.06 1.19
N SER A 226 -5.99 -14.91 0.95
CA SER A 226 -6.76 -13.76 1.40
C SER A 226 -8.21 -14.13 1.76
N VAL A 227 -8.80 -13.31 2.62
CA VAL A 227 -10.23 -13.35 2.95
C VAL A 227 -10.88 -12.06 2.47
N VAL A 228 -12.02 -12.16 1.84
CA VAL A 228 -12.81 -11.04 1.33
C VAL A 228 -14.18 -11.07 1.96
N ALA A 229 -14.61 -9.97 2.57
CA ALA A 229 -15.94 -9.82 3.13
C ALA A 229 -16.64 -8.60 2.53
N GLN A 230 -17.86 -8.78 2.05
CA GLN A 230 -18.69 -7.72 1.50
C GLN A 230 -20.19 -8.12 1.57
N ASN A 231 -21.07 -7.17 1.92
CA ASN A 231 -22.52 -7.37 1.96
C ASN A 231 -22.98 -8.57 2.83
N GLY A 232 -22.26 -8.86 3.90
CA GLY A 232 -22.55 -9.99 4.79
C GLY A 232 -22.09 -11.37 4.27
N GLU A 233 -21.44 -11.41 3.13
CA GLU A 233 -20.83 -12.62 2.57
C GLU A 233 -19.32 -12.60 2.79
N VAL A 234 -18.71 -13.78 2.95
CA VAL A 234 -17.28 -13.95 3.10
C VAL A 234 -16.76 -15.06 2.19
N ALA A 235 -15.63 -14.80 1.52
CA ALA A 235 -14.94 -15.77 0.69
C ALA A 235 -13.46 -15.89 1.13
N PHE A 236 -12.93 -17.10 1.07
CA PHE A 236 -11.49 -17.36 1.23
C PHE A 236 -10.90 -17.69 -0.14
N ILE A 237 -9.81 -17.02 -0.47
CA ILE A 237 -9.06 -17.19 -1.71
C ILE A 237 -7.69 -17.75 -1.33
N PRO A 238 -7.39 -19.03 -1.62
CA PRO A 238 -6.10 -19.63 -1.28
C PRO A 238 -4.98 -19.00 -2.11
N SER A 239 -3.79 -18.89 -1.53
CA SER A 239 -2.61 -18.44 -2.25
C SER A 239 -2.22 -19.42 -3.36
N LYS A 240 -1.46 -18.94 -4.34
CA LYS A 240 -0.83 -19.82 -5.32
C LYS A 240 0.51 -20.31 -4.76
N LYS A 241 0.74 -21.63 -4.82
CA LYS A 241 2.02 -22.22 -4.43
C LYS A 241 3.10 -21.79 -5.41
N VAL A 242 4.06 -21.04 -4.91
CA VAL A 242 5.26 -20.60 -5.64
C VAL A 242 6.47 -20.80 -4.74
N ASP A 243 7.64 -21.01 -5.34
CA ASP A 243 8.90 -20.99 -4.60
C ASP A 243 9.28 -19.51 -4.42
N ALA A 244 8.84 -18.93 -3.32
CA ALA A 244 9.09 -17.53 -3.02
C ALA A 244 10.59 -17.29 -2.81
N VAL A 245 11.17 -16.38 -3.59
CA VAL A 245 12.56 -15.94 -3.47
C VAL A 245 12.63 -14.75 -2.50
N GLU A 246 11.66 -13.88 -2.57
CA GLU A 246 11.49 -12.71 -1.70
C GLU A 246 10.00 -12.37 -1.61
N SER A 247 9.53 -11.87 -0.47
CA SER A 247 8.13 -11.51 -0.26
C SER A 247 7.88 -10.00 -0.15
N THR A 248 8.95 -9.19 -0.23
CA THR A 248 8.85 -7.72 -0.14
C THR A 248 8.07 -7.18 -1.34
N GLY A 249 7.07 -6.35 -1.06
CA GLY A 249 6.23 -5.76 -2.11
C GLY A 249 5.08 -6.64 -2.62
N ALA A 250 4.98 -7.91 -2.20
CA ALA A 250 3.88 -8.80 -2.60
C ALA A 250 2.49 -8.24 -2.21
N GLY A 251 2.38 -7.66 -1.02
CA GLY A 251 1.18 -6.97 -0.57
C GLY A 251 0.83 -5.74 -1.41
N ASP A 252 1.83 -4.94 -1.77
CA ASP A 252 1.62 -3.77 -2.63
C ASP A 252 1.22 -4.18 -4.05
N SER A 253 1.83 -5.26 -4.57
CA SER A 253 1.44 -5.87 -5.84
C SER A 253 -0.02 -6.32 -5.82
N PHE A 254 -0.46 -6.96 -4.73
CA PHE A 254 -1.86 -7.35 -4.54
C PHE A 254 -2.80 -6.13 -4.60
N ILE A 255 -2.46 -5.02 -3.93
CA ILE A 255 -3.27 -3.80 -3.91
C ILE A 255 -3.39 -3.18 -5.31
N GLY A 256 -2.25 -2.96 -5.99
CA GLY A 256 -2.25 -2.39 -7.35
C GLY A 256 -3.02 -3.25 -8.34
N ALA A 257 -2.87 -4.58 -8.25
CA ALA A 257 -3.59 -5.54 -9.09
C ALA A 257 -5.10 -5.58 -8.78
N THR A 258 -5.49 -5.44 -7.51
CA THR A 258 -6.91 -5.31 -7.11
C THR A 258 -7.53 -4.07 -7.77
N GLY A 259 -6.84 -2.92 -7.72
CA GLY A 259 -7.28 -1.70 -8.39
C GLY A 259 -7.49 -1.89 -9.90
N TYR A 260 -6.53 -2.53 -10.58
CA TYR A 260 -6.65 -2.90 -11.99
C TYR A 260 -7.89 -3.74 -12.28
N ALA A 261 -8.09 -4.82 -11.53
CA ALA A 261 -9.18 -5.77 -11.76
C ALA A 261 -10.55 -5.12 -11.57
N LEU A 262 -10.69 -4.25 -10.57
CA LEU A 262 -11.94 -3.51 -10.29
C LEU A 262 -12.29 -2.52 -11.40
N ILE A 263 -11.32 -1.82 -11.98
CA ILE A 263 -11.55 -0.92 -13.13
C ILE A 263 -12.04 -1.72 -14.34
N HIS A 264 -11.55 -2.95 -14.52
CA HIS A 264 -11.98 -3.83 -15.61
C HIS A 264 -13.29 -4.57 -15.32
N GLY A 265 -14.02 -4.17 -14.28
CA GLY A 265 -15.38 -4.66 -13.99
C GLY A 265 -15.43 -6.03 -13.32
N MET A 266 -14.32 -6.54 -12.78
CA MET A 266 -14.34 -7.75 -11.96
C MET A 266 -15.06 -7.46 -10.64
N ASP A 267 -15.84 -8.41 -10.13
CA ASP A 267 -16.31 -8.37 -8.76
C ASP A 267 -15.13 -8.51 -7.78
N LEU A 268 -15.35 -8.16 -6.52
CA LEU A 268 -14.25 -8.08 -5.55
C LEU A 268 -13.55 -9.43 -5.31
N VAL A 269 -14.29 -10.55 -5.34
CA VAL A 269 -13.71 -11.89 -5.16
C VAL A 269 -12.79 -12.22 -6.33
N LYS A 270 -13.24 -12.02 -7.57
CA LYS A 270 -12.42 -12.24 -8.77
C LYS A 270 -11.23 -11.27 -8.83
N ALA A 271 -11.41 -10.02 -8.38
CA ALA A 271 -10.33 -9.07 -8.28
C ALA A 271 -9.22 -9.56 -7.35
N CYS A 272 -9.58 -10.14 -6.20
CA CYS A 272 -8.62 -10.73 -5.27
C CYS A 272 -7.99 -12.02 -5.81
N GLU A 273 -8.74 -12.86 -6.53
CA GLU A 273 -8.16 -14.04 -7.21
C GLU A 273 -7.10 -13.64 -8.25
N PHE A 274 -7.39 -12.61 -9.04
CA PHE A 274 -6.43 -12.04 -10.00
C PHE A 274 -5.21 -11.46 -9.27
N ALA A 275 -5.43 -10.65 -8.23
CA ALA A 275 -4.39 -10.01 -7.44
C ALA A 275 -3.48 -11.04 -6.74
N THR A 276 -4.05 -12.15 -6.24
CA THR A 276 -3.28 -13.28 -5.69
C THR A 276 -2.33 -13.87 -6.74
N GLY A 277 -2.76 -13.91 -8.02
CA GLY A 277 -1.89 -14.33 -9.11
C GLY A 277 -0.73 -13.38 -9.37
N CYS A 278 -0.98 -12.07 -9.34
CA CYS A 278 0.06 -11.06 -9.52
C CYS A 278 1.06 -11.05 -8.36
N SER A 279 0.56 -11.08 -7.13
CA SER A 279 1.37 -11.10 -5.91
C SER A 279 2.31 -12.32 -5.83
N ALA A 280 1.92 -13.44 -6.43
CA ALA A 280 2.75 -14.66 -6.44
C ALA A 280 3.96 -14.60 -7.40
N ILE A 281 4.01 -13.64 -8.31
CA ILE A 281 5.10 -13.49 -9.30
C ILE A 281 5.91 -12.20 -9.09
N THR A 282 5.64 -11.46 -8.02
CA THR A 282 6.40 -10.29 -7.57
C THR A 282 7.56 -10.70 -6.71
#